data_57af1bb39c5332b9afa583589528a7f7
#
_entry.id   57af1bb39c5332b9afa583589528a7f7
#
_cell.length_a   1.000
_cell.length_b   1.000
_cell.length_c   1.000
_cell.angle_alpha   90.00
_cell.angle_beta   90.00
_cell.angle_gamma   90.00
#
_symmetry.space_group_name_H-M   'P 1'
#
loop_
_entity.id
_entity.type
_entity.pdbx_description
1 polymer ?
#
loop_
_entity_poly.entity_id
_entity_poly.type
_entity_poly.pdbx_seq_one_letter_code
_entity_poly.pdbx_strand_id
1 'polypeptide(L)'
;MRSSLPSMMFSLFAILFAAKEIIEIFSYFKKKFRIKTGNEEDKETVENRIKTLEKHDNWQYQEIQKISRGIDDIKDNLVQKEISDIRWELLNFCSALTGGQNYNREAFEHIFRTYEQYEKILADNHMTNGYIVESMKAVREIYHNKLVNGDFN
;
A
#
# COMPACT_ATOMS: atom_id res chain seq x y z
N MET A 1 -28.11 14.02 -80.80
CA MET A 1 -28.54 15.20 -80.01
C MET A 1 -27.33 15.72 -79.24
N ARG A 2 -26.76 16.86 -79.67
CA ARG A 2 -25.68 17.52 -78.94
C ARG A 2 -26.33 18.37 -77.85
N SER A 3 -26.25 17.89 -76.63
CA SER A 3 -26.59 18.76 -75.47
C SER A 3 -25.66 19.96 -75.46
N SER A 4 -26.20 21.16 -75.51
CA SER A 4 -25.40 22.39 -75.49
C SER A 4 -24.69 22.53 -74.15
N LEU A 5 -23.44 22.97 -74.16
CA LEU A 5 -22.62 23.17 -72.95
C LEU A 5 -23.41 23.92 -71.83
N PRO A 6 -24.24 24.92 -72.11
CA PRO A 6 -25.08 25.57 -71.08
C PRO A 6 -26.08 24.62 -70.41
N SER A 7 -26.70 23.71 -71.13
CA SER A 7 -27.65 22.73 -70.59
C SER A 7 -26.99 21.74 -69.62
N MET A 8 -25.77 21.29 -69.92
CA MET A 8 -24.99 20.43 -69.03
C MET A 8 -24.58 21.17 -67.76
N MET A 9 -24.17 22.43 -67.83
CA MET A 9 -23.85 23.23 -66.65
C MET A 9 -25.07 23.47 -65.77
N PHE A 10 -26.24 23.76 -66.36
CA PHE A 10 -27.47 23.90 -65.58
C PHE A 10 -27.87 22.62 -64.90
N SER A 11 -27.74 21.46 -65.52
CA SER A 11 -28.05 20.21 -64.83
C SER A 11 -27.05 19.89 -63.73
N LEU A 12 -25.77 20.22 -63.89
CA LEU A 12 -24.76 20.06 -62.85
C LEU A 12 -25.05 20.95 -61.61
N PHE A 13 -25.39 22.22 -61.86
CA PHE A 13 -25.80 23.16 -60.79
C PHE A 13 -27.08 22.68 -60.07
N ALA A 14 -28.06 22.17 -60.80
CA ALA A 14 -29.29 21.66 -60.17
C ALA A 14 -29.01 20.44 -59.26
N ILE A 15 -28.11 19.55 -59.67
CA ILE A 15 -27.71 18.39 -58.89
C ILE A 15 -26.96 18.84 -57.61
N LEU A 16 -26.01 19.76 -57.74
CA LEU A 16 -25.27 20.30 -56.58
C LEU A 16 -26.19 21.03 -55.58
N PHE A 17 -27.15 21.82 -56.11
CA PHE A 17 -28.13 22.50 -55.27
C PHE A 17 -29.04 21.49 -54.56
N ALA A 18 -29.54 20.49 -55.24
CA ALA A 18 -30.35 19.44 -54.62
C ALA A 18 -29.57 18.65 -53.54
N ALA A 19 -28.27 18.34 -53.80
CA ALA A 19 -27.43 17.69 -52.80
C ALA A 19 -27.23 18.56 -51.54
N LYS A 20 -27.03 19.88 -51.72
CA LYS A 20 -26.91 20.83 -50.60
C LYS A 20 -28.18 20.85 -49.75
N GLU A 21 -29.36 20.98 -50.39
CA GLU A 21 -30.64 21.00 -49.69
C GLU A 21 -30.90 19.71 -48.92
N ILE A 22 -30.56 18.54 -49.46
CA ILE A 22 -30.67 17.27 -48.80
C ILE A 22 -29.79 17.21 -47.54
N ILE A 23 -28.55 17.68 -47.64
CA ILE A 23 -27.61 17.74 -46.49
C ILE A 23 -28.15 18.70 -45.41
N GLU A 24 -28.67 19.88 -45.79
CA GLU A 24 -29.23 20.83 -44.83
C GLU A 24 -30.47 20.29 -44.12
N ILE A 25 -31.38 19.65 -44.86
CA ILE A 25 -32.55 18.98 -44.30
C ILE A 25 -32.12 17.87 -43.34
N PHE A 26 -31.17 17.03 -43.76
CA PHE A 26 -30.68 15.95 -42.91
C PHE A 26 -30.03 16.47 -41.62
N SER A 27 -29.20 17.52 -41.70
CA SER A 27 -28.58 18.15 -40.55
C SER A 27 -29.60 18.80 -39.59
N TYR A 28 -30.66 19.41 -40.16
CA TYR A 28 -31.79 19.95 -39.37
C TYR A 28 -32.53 18.84 -38.63
N PHE A 29 -32.84 17.73 -39.26
CA PHE A 29 -33.48 16.57 -38.63
C PHE A 29 -32.60 15.97 -37.58
N LYS A 30 -31.31 15.77 -37.85
CA LYS A 30 -30.33 15.28 -36.88
C LYS A 30 -30.31 16.14 -35.62
N LYS A 31 -30.28 17.47 -35.79
CA LYS A 31 -30.30 18.43 -34.67
C LYS A 31 -31.63 18.46 -33.92
N LYS A 32 -32.75 18.45 -34.62
CA LYS A 32 -34.11 18.56 -34.04
C LYS A 32 -34.53 17.29 -33.30
N PHE A 33 -34.21 16.12 -33.83
CA PHE A 33 -34.59 14.83 -33.24
C PHE A 33 -33.48 14.19 -32.43
N ARG A 34 -32.34 14.86 -32.24
CA ARG A 34 -31.15 14.32 -31.52
C ARG A 34 -30.78 12.92 -32.01
N ILE A 35 -30.92 12.65 -33.30
CA ILE A 35 -30.53 11.39 -33.90
C ILE A 35 -29.01 11.30 -33.86
N LYS A 36 -28.46 10.44 -32.94
CA LYS A 36 -27.05 10.12 -32.92
C LYS A 36 -26.75 9.09 -33.98
N THR A 37 -25.73 9.32 -34.79
CA THR A 37 -25.21 8.26 -35.68
C THR A 37 -24.49 7.19 -34.81
N GLY A 38 -24.60 5.93 -35.16
CA GLY A 38 -24.02 4.81 -34.37
C GLY A 38 -22.56 5.04 -33.94
N ASN A 39 -21.78 5.69 -34.80
CA ASN A 39 -20.38 6.05 -34.51
C ASN A 39 -20.21 7.12 -33.40
N GLU A 40 -21.22 7.98 -33.17
CA GLU A 40 -21.22 8.98 -32.06
C GLU A 40 -21.66 8.33 -30.76
N GLU A 41 -22.59 7.40 -30.81
CA GLU A 41 -23.10 6.64 -29.68
C GLU A 41 -22.02 5.69 -29.15
N ASP A 42 -21.29 5.01 -30.03
CA ASP A 42 -20.15 4.17 -29.66
C ASP A 42 -19.01 4.95 -28.99
N LYS A 43 -18.69 6.15 -29.51
CA LYS A 43 -17.68 7.03 -28.90
C LYS A 43 -18.08 7.50 -27.52
N GLU A 44 -19.32 7.98 -27.34
CA GLU A 44 -19.83 8.43 -26.03
C GLU A 44 -19.82 7.28 -25.02
N THR A 45 -20.17 6.07 -25.44
CA THR A 45 -20.12 4.87 -24.62
C THR A 45 -18.70 4.51 -24.20
N VAL A 46 -17.74 4.57 -25.12
CA VAL A 46 -16.32 4.30 -24.86
C VAL A 46 -15.74 5.34 -23.90
N GLU A 47 -15.98 6.62 -24.12
CA GLU A 47 -15.51 7.68 -23.21
C GLU A 47 -16.08 7.53 -21.79
N ASN A 48 -17.36 7.19 -21.67
CA ASN A 48 -17.97 6.95 -20.36
C ASN A 48 -17.35 5.73 -19.65
N ARG A 49 -17.03 4.68 -20.39
CA ARG A 49 -16.31 3.50 -19.85
C ARG A 49 -14.90 3.85 -19.40
N ILE A 50 -14.16 4.64 -20.20
CA ILE A 50 -12.83 5.12 -19.84
C ILE A 50 -12.88 5.92 -18.54
N LYS A 51 -13.78 6.92 -18.43
CA LYS A 51 -13.95 7.71 -17.21
C LYS A 51 -14.30 6.87 -15.98
N THR A 52 -15.08 5.82 -16.18
CA THR A 52 -15.44 4.89 -15.09
C THR A 52 -14.24 4.05 -14.67
N LEU A 53 -13.44 3.57 -15.63
CA LEU A 53 -12.21 2.83 -15.38
C LEU A 53 -11.17 3.70 -14.67
N GLU A 54 -10.95 4.94 -15.12
CA GLU A 54 -10.04 5.89 -14.48
C GLU A 54 -10.43 6.19 -13.02
N LYS A 55 -11.73 6.35 -12.74
CA LYS A 55 -12.22 6.52 -11.37
C LYS A 55 -11.98 5.29 -10.51
N HIS A 56 -12.20 4.11 -11.08
CA HIS A 56 -11.98 2.86 -10.38
C HIS A 56 -10.49 2.61 -10.10
N ASP A 57 -9.62 2.89 -11.06
CA ASP A 57 -8.17 2.78 -10.94
C ASP A 57 -7.64 3.73 -9.86
N ASN A 58 -8.07 5.00 -9.87
CA ASN A 58 -7.73 5.97 -8.82
C ASN A 58 -8.21 5.52 -7.43
N TRP A 59 -9.42 4.97 -7.33
CA TRP A 59 -9.93 4.43 -6.07
C TRP A 59 -9.09 3.25 -5.59
N GLN A 60 -8.79 2.29 -6.48
CA GLN A 60 -7.93 1.15 -6.15
C GLN A 60 -6.55 1.60 -5.67
N TYR A 61 -5.94 2.56 -6.35
CA TYR A 61 -4.64 3.11 -5.94
C TYR A 61 -4.69 3.71 -4.54
N GLN A 62 -5.72 4.48 -4.21
CA GLN A 62 -5.91 5.05 -2.87
C GLN A 62 -6.11 3.95 -1.80
N GLU A 63 -6.89 2.91 -2.10
CA GLU A 63 -7.09 1.80 -1.17
C GLU A 63 -5.80 1.00 -0.95
N ILE A 64 -5.03 0.73 -2.01
CA ILE A 64 -3.71 0.09 -1.89
C ILE A 64 -2.78 0.92 -1.00
N GLN A 65 -2.75 2.23 -1.16
CA GLN A 65 -1.94 3.09 -0.29
C GLN A 65 -2.39 3.08 1.17
N LYS A 66 -3.70 3.03 1.44
CA LYS A 66 -4.22 2.89 2.81
C LYS A 66 -3.83 1.55 3.43
N ILE A 67 -3.97 0.47 2.66
CA ILE A 67 -3.57 -0.88 3.10
C ILE A 67 -2.06 -0.91 3.38
N SER A 68 -1.23 -0.35 2.51
CA SER A 68 0.23 -0.29 2.72
C SER A 68 0.57 0.42 4.03
N ARG A 69 0.00 1.60 4.29
CA ARG A 69 0.21 2.31 5.56
C ARG A 69 -0.26 1.50 6.77
N GLY A 70 -1.43 0.86 6.65
CA GLY A 70 -1.95 -0.01 7.72
C GLY A 70 -1.04 -1.20 8.02
N ILE A 71 -0.38 -1.77 6.99
CA ILE A 71 0.62 -2.84 7.17
C ILE A 71 1.87 -2.30 7.88
N ASP A 72 2.36 -1.11 7.50
CA ASP A 72 3.51 -0.48 8.14
C ASP A 72 3.20 -0.19 9.62
N ASP A 73 2.04 0.37 9.94
CA ASP A 73 1.59 0.61 11.31
C ASP A 73 1.50 -0.68 12.14
N ILE A 74 0.98 -1.77 11.55
CA ILE A 74 0.91 -3.07 12.23
C ILE A 74 2.31 -3.62 12.49
N LYS A 75 3.22 -3.53 11.53
CA LYS A 75 4.61 -3.95 11.66
C LYS A 75 5.30 -3.22 12.81
N ASP A 76 5.18 -1.89 12.86
CA ASP A 76 5.78 -1.07 13.90
C ASP A 76 5.21 -1.42 15.29
N ASN A 77 3.89 -1.60 15.38
CA ASN A 77 3.23 -2.02 16.63
C ASN A 77 3.69 -3.41 17.10
N LEU A 78 3.88 -4.36 16.19
CA LEU A 78 4.38 -5.70 16.51
C LEU A 78 5.82 -5.64 17.04
N VAL A 79 6.69 -4.87 16.40
CA VAL A 79 8.07 -4.66 16.87
C VAL A 79 8.09 -4.02 18.26
N GLN A 80 7.30 -2.97 18.48
CA GLN A 80 7.21 -2.31 19.80
C GLN A 80 6.70 -3.26 20.88
N LYS A 81 5.71 -4.07 20.54
CA LYS A 81 5.18 -5.09 21.45
C LYS A 81 6.25 -6.13 21.79
N GLU A 82 6.94 -6.69 20.80
CA GLU A 82 8.00 -7.66 21.00
C GLU A 82 9.12 -7.11 21.89
N ILE A 83 9.57 -5.87 21.62
CA ILE A 83 10.55 -5.19 22.46
C ILE A 83 10.06 -5.05 23.91
N SER A 84 8.79 -4.68 24.08
CA SER A 84 8.19 -4.52 25.44
C SER A 84 8.08 -5.84 26.18
N ASP A 85 7.65 -6.90 25.51
CA ASP A 85 7.50 -8.24 26.08
C ASP A 85 8.86 -8.79 26.52
N ILE A 86 9.87 -8.73 25.66
CA ILE A 86 11.24 -9.17 25.98
C ILE A 86 11.82 -8.33 27.12
N ARG A 87 11.66 -7.01 27.06
CA ARG A 87 12.13 -6.11 28.11
C ARG A 87 11.52 -6.45 29.47
N TRP A 88 10.23 -6.74 29.49
CA TRP A 88 9.53 -7.15 30.70
C TRP A 88 10.07 -8.47 31.25
N GLU A 89 10.33 -9.46 30.41
CA GLU A 89 10.92 -10.73 30.80
C GLU A 89 12.31 -10.56 31.43
N LEU A 90 13.19 -9.79 30.77
CA LEU A 90 14.54 -9.49 31.24
C LEU A 90 14.52 -8.77 32.60
N LEU A 91 13.67 -7.74 32.74
CA LEU A 91 13.55 -6.99 34.00
C LEU A 91 12.99 -7.83 35.15
N ASN A 92 12.01 -8.68 34.86
CA ASN A 92 11.45 -9.58 35.87
C ASN A 92 12.50 -10.56 36.36
N PHE A 93 13.27 -11.17 35.44
CA PHE A 93 14.38 -12.06 35.83
C PHE A 93 15.42 -11.34 36.68
N CYS A 94 15.85 -10.14 36.23
CA CYS A 94 16.79 -9.32 37.01
C CYS A 94 16.27 -8.98 38.41
N SER A 95 15.01 -8.58 38.51
CA SER A 95 14.38 -8.23 39.79
C SER A 95 14.26 -9.44 40.71
N ALA A 96 13.82 -10.58 40.19
CA ALA A 96 13.72 -11.81 40.99
C ALA A 96 15.10 -12.32 41.46
N LEU A 97 16.09 -12.27 40.57
CA LEU A 97 17.46 -12.67 40.91
C LEU A 97 18.08 -11.79 41.99
N THR A 98 17.92 -10.46 41.89
CA THR A 98 18.39 -9.49 42.92
C THR A 98 17.58 -9.56 44.20
N GLY A 99 16.31 -9.98 44.12
CA GLY A 99 15.46 -10.32 45.25
C GLY A 99 15.80 -11.62 45.98
N GLY A 100 16.84 -12.32 45.52
CA GLY A 100 17.33 -13.56 46.16
C GLY A 100 16.74 -14.87 45.61
N GLN A 101 15.97 -14.79 44.51
CA GLN A 101 15.49 -16.01 43.83
C GLN A 101 16.67 -16.78 43.20
N ASN A 102 16.71 -18.07 43.43
CA ASN A 102 17.74 -18.93 42.86
C ASN A 102 17.28 -19.49 41.53
N TYR A 103 18.17 -19.48 40.55
CA TYR A 103 17.93 -19.98 39.21
C TYR A 103 19.01 -21.01 38.85
N ASN A 104 18.61 -22.01 38.07
CA ASN A 104 19.53 -22.99 37.50
C ASN A 104 20.28 -22.38 36.29
N ARG A 105 21.30 -23.09 35.85
CA ARG A 105 22.14 -22.67 34.72
C ARG A 105 21.34 -22.40 33.44
N GLU A 106 20.37 -23.27 33.15
CA GLU A 106 19.54 -23.17 31.92
C GLU A 106 18.71 -21.88 31.87
N ALA A 107 18.20 -21.42 33.03
CA ALA A 107 17.47 -20.18 33.13
C ALA A 107 18.37 -18.98 32.76
N PHE A 108 19.61 -18.94 33.23
CA PHE A 108 20.56 -17.91 32.84
C PHE A 108 20.90 -17.95 31.34
N GLU A 109 21.15 -19.16 30.80
CA GLU A 109 21.43 -19.32 29.35
C GLU A 109 20.24 -18.88 28.49
N HIS A 110 19.02 -19.15 28.96
CA HIS A 110 17.81 -18.65 28.29
C HIS A 110 17.77 -17.10 28.28
N ILE A 111 17.96 -16.46 29.42
CA ILE A 111 17.98 -15.01 29.55
C ILE A 111 19.09 -14.37 28.71
N PHE A 112 20.25 -14.97 28.58
CA PHE A 112 21.31 -14.46 27.72
C PHE A 112 20.90 -14.50 26.23
N ARG A 113 20.27 -15.58 25.77
CA ARG A 113 19.73 -15.67 24.40
C ARG A 113 18.60 -14.67 24.16
N THR A 114 17.70 -14.52 25.13
CA THR A 114 16.63 -13.51 25.08
C THR A 114 17.21 -12.09 24.99
N TYR A 115 18.28 -11.80 25.73
CA TYR A 115 18.97 -10.52 25.66
C TYR A 115 19.66 -10.28 24.32
N GLU A 116 20.31 -11.28 23.73
CA GLU A 116 20.90 -11.19 22.39
C GLU A 116 19.83 -10.93 21.31
N GLN A 117 18.68 -11.61 21.42
CA GLN A 117 17.53 -11.35 20.55
C GLN A 117 17.04 -9.90 20.69
N TYR A 118 16.90 -9.42 21.93
CA TYR A 118 16.51 -8.05 22.21
C TYR A 118 17.46 -7.02 21.57
N GLU A 119 18.77 -7.19 21.75
CA GLU A 119 19.77 -6.30 21.15
C GLU A 119 19.72 -6.31 19.63
N LYS A 120 19.48 -7.47 19.00
CA LYS A 120 19.32 -7.61 17.57
C LYS A 120 18.09 -6.87 17.06
N ILE A 121 16.93 -7.04 17.72
CA ILE A 121 15.70 -6.33 17.33
C ILE A 121 15.88 -4.81 17.42
N LEU A 122 16.54 -4.32 18.48
CA LEU A 122 16.83 -2.91 18.63
C LEU A 122 17.75 -2.38 17.51
N ALA A 123 18.81 -3.12 17.20
CA ALA A 123 19.75 -2.76 16.14
C ALA A 123 19.09 -2.73 14.76
N ASP A 124 18.29 -3.74 14.43
CA ASP A 124 17.55 -3.85 13.17
C ASP A 124 16.53 -2.71 12.99
N ASN A 125 16.03 -2.14 14.10
CA ASN A 125 15.09 -1.02 14.10
C ASN A 125 15.73 0.33 14.48
N HIS A 126 17.07 0.44 14.49
CA HIS A 126 17.81 1.67 14.82
C HIS A 126 17.48 2.27 16.19
N MET A 127 17.12 1.42 17.14
CA MET A 127 16.76 1.82 18.52
C MET A 127 17.94 1.60 19.47
N THR A 128 17.98 2.39 20.55
CA THR A 128 19.03 2.29 21.55
C THR A 128 18.57 1.46 22.75
N ASN A 129 19.49 0.65 23.28
CA ASN A 129 19.29 -0.10 24.51
C ASN A 129 19.66 0.78 25.71
N GLY A 130 18.64 1.30 26.42
CA GLY A 130 18.88 2.24 27.54
C GLY A 130 19.22 1.58 28.87
N TYR A 131 18.19 1.05 29.55
CA TYR A 131 18.31 0.65 30.97
C TYR A 131 18.72 -0.82 31.21
N ILE A 132 18.49 -1.70 30.26
CA ILE A 132 18.69 -3.15 30.46
C ILE A 132 20.16 -3.53 30.51
N VAL A 133 21.04 -2.76 29.87
CA VAL A 133 22.49 -3.04 29.83
C VAL A 133 23.07 -3.20 31.23
N GLU A 134 22.79 -2.28 32.14
CA GLU A 134 23.31 -2.32 33.50
C GLU A 134 22.73 -3.50 34.30
N SER A 135 21.43 -3.76 34.15
CA SER A 135 20.80 -4.94 34.78
C SER A 135 21.42 -6.24 34.32
N MET A 136 21.70 -6.37 33.02
CA MET A 136 22.33 -7.55 32.45
C MET A 136 23.81 -7.72 32.83
N LYS A 137 24.51 -6.63 33.12
CA LYS A 137 25.86 -6.71 33.71
C LYS A 137 25.81 -7.38 35.10
N ALA A 138 24.87 -6.94 35.95
CA ALA A 138 24.69 -7.56 37.27
C ALA A 138 24.32 -9.06 37.16
N VAL A 139 23.45 -9.44 36.23
CA VAL A 139 23.11 -10.84 35.98
C VAL A 139 24.33 -11.64 35.55
N ARG A 140 25.18 -11.10 34.69
CA ARG A 140 26.42 -11.77 34.25
C ARG A 140 27.43 -11.99 35.41
N GLU A 141 27.54 -10.99 36.28
CA GLU A 141 28.39 -11.10 37.47
C GLU A 141 27.89 -12.19 38.42
N ILE A 142 26.60 -12.26 38.72
CA ILE A 142 25.99 -13.29 39.53
C ILE A 142 26.19 -14.67 38.91
N TYR A 143 25.95 -14.79 37.61
CA TYR A 143 26.20 -16.05 36.86
C TYR A 143 27.64 -16.51 36.96
N HIS A 144 28.59 -15.58 36.74
CA HIS A 144 30.02 -15.89 36.86
C HIS A 144 30.40 -16.37 38.24
N ASN A 145 29.92 -15.72 39.29
CA ASN A 145 30.18 -16.13 40.68
C ASN A 145 29.63 -17.52 40.97
N LYS A 146 28.43 -17.83 40.49
CA LYS A 146 27.83 -19.18 40.62
C LYS A 146 28.61 -20.25 39.88
N LEU A 147 29.18 -19.94 38.68
CA LEU A 147 30.05 -20.84 37.94
C LEU A 147 31.33 -21.15 38.71
N VAL A 148 31.99 -20.12 39.26
CA VAL A 148 33.25 -20.25 39.98
C VAL A 148 33.08 -21.07 41.30
N ASN A 149 31.94 -20.83 41.98
CA ASN A 149 31.66 -21.47 43.26
C ASN A 149 30.98 -22.86 43.13
N GLY A 150 30.54 -23.22 41.92
CA GLY A 150 29.79 -24.47 41.70
C GLY A 150 28.37 -24.45 42.24
N ASP A 151 27.77 -23.27 42.41
CA ASP A 151 26.47 -23.04 43.08
C ASP A 151 25.26 -23.21 42.16
N PHE A 152 25.40 -23.92 41.04
CA PHE A 152 24.28 -24.33 40.20
C PHE A 152 23.78 -25.71 40.66
N ASN A 153 22.75 -25.70 41.46
CA ASN A 153 22.00 -26.91 41.85
C ASN A 153 20.67 -26.96 41.10
#